data_cabbd09ac5a2ac91b428b485c0a9066b
#
_entry.id   cabbd09ac5a2ac91b428b485c0a9066b
#
_cell.length_a   1.000
_cell.length_b   1.000
_cell.length_c   1.000
_cell.angle_alpha   90.00
_cell.angle_beta   90.00
_cell.angle_gamma   90.00
#
_symmetry.space_group_name_H-M   'P 1'
#
loop_
_entity.id
_entity.type
_entity.pdbx_description
1 polymer ?
#
loop_
_entity_poly.entity_id
_entity_poly.type
_entity_poly.pdbx_seq_one_letter_code
_entity_poly.pdbx_strand_id
1 'polypeptide(L)'
;MWVARDKDGTLSLFYYKPSRFLDKFWTTALWNKQPSRTLDQFLFPELTWYHEPVELLKCPDNFPPGQKQLYKWLEEDGDEMERRKIKTFNYGLHN
;
A
#
# COMPACT_ATOMS: atom_id res chain seq x y z
N MET A 1 6.88 -1.34 -1.26
CA MET A 1 5.62 -0.80 -0.74
C MET A 1 5.66 0.72 -0.69
N TRP A 2 4.50 1.35 -0.48
CA TRP A 2 4.38 2.79 -0.53
C TRP A 2 3.61 3.31 0.67
N VAL A 3 3.97 4.50 1.16
CA VAL A 3 3.28 5.17 2.26
C VAL A 3 2.80 6.52 1.74
N ALA A 4 1.55 6.86 2.04
CA ALA A 4 0.99 8.14 1.68
C ALA A 4 0.03 8.62 2.76
N ARG A 5 -0.10 9.95 2.88
CA ARG A 5 -1.00 10.56 3.85
C ARG A 5 -2.15 11.23 3.14
N ASP A 6 -3.36 10.90 3.56
CA ASP A 6 -4.57 11.53 3.04
C ASP A 6 -4.73 12.95 3.58
N LYS A 7 -5.60 13.72 2.95
CA LYS A 7 -5.84 15.11 3.32
C LYS A 7 -6.34 15.25 4.76
N ASP A 8 -7.06 14.24 5.27
CA ASP A 8 -7.57 14.24 6.64
C ASP A 8 -6.54 13.78 7.69
N GLY A 9 -5.33 13.44 7.26
CA GLY A 9 -4.27 12.98 8.15
C GLY A 9 -4.10 11.47 8.26
N THR A 10 -4.98 10.69 7.66
CA THR A 10 -4.88 9.23 7.65
C THR A 10 -3.63 8.79 6.90
N LEU A 11 -2.82 7.95 7.55
CA LEU A 11 -1.60 7.41 6.95
C LEU A 11 -1.86 5.97 6.54
N SER A 12 -1.53 5.63 5.29
CA SER A 12 -1.78 4.29 4.78
C SER A 12 -0.56 3.71 4.09
N LEU A 13 -0.46 2.38 4.18
CA LEU A 13 0.57 1.59 3.51
C LEU A 13 -0.09 0.88 2.33
N PHE A 14 0.53 0.98 1.16
CA PHE A 14 0.02 0.39 -0.08
C PHE A 14 1.05 -0.56 -0.66
N TYR A 15 0.58 -1.69 -1.20
CA TYR A 15 1.46 -2.62 -1.91
C TYR A 15 1.90 -2.02 -3.26
N TYR A 16 0.97 -1.37 -3.97
CA TYR A 16 1.23 -0.69 -5.23
C TYR A 16 1.26 0.82 -5.03
N LYS A 17 1.93 1.53 -5.93
CA LYS A 17 2.00 2.99 -5.87
C LYS A 17 0.60 3.60 -6.00
N PRO A 18 0.17 4.40 -5.02
CA PRO A 18 -1.15 5.04 -5.09
C PRO A 18 -1.12 6.32 -5.91
N SER A 19 -2.32 6.77 -6.31
CA SER A 19 -2.54 8.05 -6.97
C SER A 19 -3.56 8.86 -6.16
N ARG A 20 -3.57 10.17 -6.33
CA ARG A 20 -4.58 11.02 -5.71
C ARG A 20 -5.94 10.83 -6.38
N PHE A 21 -6.98 10.79 -5.57
CA PHE A 21 -8.34 10.66 -6.07
C PHE A 21 -9.24 11.73 -5.43
N LEU A 22 -9.97 12.45 -6.27
CA LEU A 22 -10.90 13.52 -5.86
C LEU A 22 -10.26 14.57 -4.95
N ASP A 23 -8.94 14.71 -4.98
CA ASP A 23 -8.23 15.69 -4.17
C ASP A 23 -8.48 15.50 -2.66
N LYS A 24 -8.75 14.27 -2.23
CA LYS A 24 -9.09 13.93 -0.84
C LYS A 24 -8.26 12.80 -0.26
N PHE A 25 -7.94 11.77 -1.06
CA PHE A 25 -7.21 10.62 -0.54
C PHE A 25 -6.39 9.95 -1.63
N TRP A 26 -5.51 9.05 -1.18
CA TRP A 26 -4.69 8.23 -2.05
C TRP A 26 -5.37 6.87 -2.26
N THR A 27 -5.30 6.34 -3.48
CA THR A 27 -5.85 5.04 -3.80
C THR A 27 -5.05 4.40 -4.92
N THR A 28 -5.09 3.07 -5.00
CA THR A 28 -4.37 2.33 -6.05
C THR A 28 -5.24 2.07 -7.27
N ALA A 29 -6.49 1.64 -7.07
CA ALA A 29 -7.39 1.41 -8.20
C ALA A 29 -8.83 1.57 -7.73
N LEU A 30 -9.68 2.14 -8.60
CA LEU A 30 -11.07 2.43 -8.26
C LEU A 30 -11.97 1.21 -8.30
N TRP A 31 -11.67 0.27 -9.20
CA TRP A 31 -12.52 -0.89 -9.44
C TRP A 31 -11.95 -2.21 -8.93
N ASN A 32 -10.68 -2.22 -8.55
CA ASN A 32 -10.02 -3.39 -7.99
C ASN A 32 -9.54 -3.09 -6.58
N LYS A 33 -9.89 -3.95 -5.64
CA LYS A 33 -9.36 -3.83 -4.29
C LYS A 33 -7.87 -4.14 -4.33
N GLN A 34 -7.06 -3.14 -4.10
CA GLN A 34 -5.61 -3.31 -3.99
C GLN A 34 -5.24 -3.41 -2.51
N PRO A 35 -4.25 -4.25 -2.17
CA PRO A 35 -3.85 -4.40 -0.77
C PRO A 35 -3.39 -3.09 -0.16
N SER A 36 -3.98 -2.72 0.96
CA SER A 36 -3.59 -1.55 1.73
C SER A 36 -3.93 -1.75 3.21
N ARG A 37 -3.24 -1.01 4.07
CA ARG A 37 -3.49 -1.02 5.51
C ARG A 37 -3.29 0.38 6.08
N THR A 38 -4.11 0.73 7.05
CA THR A 38 -3.96 2.00 7.76
C THR A 38 -2.85 1.86 8.79
N LEU A 39 -1.92 2.80 8.78
CA LEU A 39 -0.83 2.85 9.74
C LEU A 39 -1.14 3.81 10.88
N ASP A 40 -0.34 3.72 11.95
CA ASP A 40 -0.39 4.69 13.04
C ASP A 40 -0.09 6.08 12.45
N GLN A 41 -0.99 7.03 12.69
CA GLN A 41 -0.89 8.38 12.12
C GLN A 41 0.33 9.16 12.59
N PHE A 42 0.97 8.73 13.68
CA PHE A 42 2.17 9.40 14.20
C PHE A 42 3.46 8.97 13.51
N LEU A 43 3.39 7.95 12.67
CA LEU A 43 4.54 7.56 11.85
C LEU A 43 4.69 8.57 10.69
N PHE A 44 5.93 8.74 10.22
CA PHE A 44 6.23 9.65 9.11
C PHE A 44 5.65 11.06 9.33
N PRO A 45 5.99 11.72 10.45
CA PRO A 45 5.37 13.03 10.75
C PRO A 45 5.67 14.11 9.71
N GLU A 46 6.73 13.94 8.91
CA GLU A 46 7.11 14.87 7.85
C GLU A 46 6.31 14.67 6.58
N LEU A 47 5.66 13.51 6.43
CA LEU A 47 4.88 13.20 5.23
C LEU A 47 3.48 13.78 5.38
N THR A 48 3.10 14.66 4.46
CA THR A 48 1.78 15.30 4.44
C THR A 48 1.02 14.96 3.17
N TRP A 49 -0.22 15.40 3.08
CA TRP A 49 -1.04 15.28 1.88
C TRP A 49 -0.35 15.88 0.64
N TYR A 50 0.42 16.93 0.83
CA TYR A 50 1.08 17.65 -0.27
C TYR A 50 2.32 16.96 -0.80
N HIS A 51 2.78 15.90 -0.13
CA HIS A 51 3.97 15.13 -0.56
C HIS A 51 3.54 13.93 -1.40
N GLU A 52 4.41 13.54 -2.33
CA GLU A 52 4.23 12.30 -3.08
C GLU A 52 4.41 11.09 -2.17
N PRO A 53 3.83 9.94 -2.53
CA PRO A 53 4.04 8.71 -1.76
C PRO A 53 5.53 8.37 -1.64
N VAL A 54 5.90 7.83 -0.49
CA VAL A 54 7.26 7.40 -0.20
C VAL A 54 7.36 5.90 -0.42
N GLU A 55 8.32 5.47 -1.22
CA GLU A 55 8.55 4.04 -1.43
C GLU A 55 9.37 3.45 -0.29
N LEU A 56 8.93 2.30 0.22
CA LEU A 56 9.65 1.51 1.20
C LEU A 56 10.12 0.22 0.55
N LEU A 57 11.43 0.04 0.46
CA LEU A 57 12.01 -1.17 -0.11
C LEU A 57 11.96 -2.34 0.88
N LYS A 58 11.92 -2.02 2.16
CA LYS A 58 11.77 -3.01 3.24
C LYS A 58 11.05 -2.38 4.41
N CYS A 59 10.61 -3.21 5.35
CA CYS A 59 9.98 -2.70 6.57
C CYS A 59 10.99 -1.88 7.38
N PRO A 60 10.67 -0.62 7.73
CA PRO A 60 11.56 0.18 8.56
C PRO A 60 11.81 -0.45 9.93
N ASP A 61 13.06 -0.42 10.37
CA ASP A 61 13.44 -1.02 11.66
C ASP A 61 12.75 -0.33 12.84
N ASN A 62 12.42 0.95 12.71
CA ASN A 62 11.80 1.74 13.76
C ASN A 62 10.28 1.60 13.83
N PHE A 63 9.68 0.78 12.98
CA PHE A 63 8.24 0.52 13.09
C PHE A 63 7.93 -0.19 14.41
N PRO A 64 6.89 0.22 15.14
CA PRO A 64 6.41 -0.55 16.29
C PRO A 64 6.01 -1.97 15.88
N PRO A 65 6.05 -2.93 16.80
CA PRO A 65 5.75 -4.34 16.47
C PRO A 65 4.42 -4.56 15.75
N GLY A 66 3.37 -3.83 16.13
CA GLY A 66 2.08 -3.93 15.45
C GLY A 66 2.12 -3.46 14.01
N GLN A 67 2.92 -2.42 13.72
CA GLN A 67 3.08 -1.90 12.37
C GLN A 67 3.97 -2.81 11.51
N LYS A 68 4.96 -3.44 12.12
CA LYS A 68 5.78 -4.46 11.44
C LYS A 68 4.92 -5.63 11.00
N GLN A 69 3.97 -6.04 11.84
CA GLN A 69 3.05 -7.13 11.52
C GLN A 69 2.11 -6.73 10.36
N LEU A 70 1.61 -5.49 10.36
CA LEU A 70 0.78 -5.00 9.25
C LEU A 70 1.56 -5.00 7.95
N TYR A 71 2.82 -4.57 7.97
CA TYR A 71 3.70 -4.59 6.80
C TYR A 71 3.84 -6.00 6.25
N LYS A 72 4.11 -6.96 7.13
CA LYS A 72 4.27 -8.36 6.74
C LYS A 72 2.97 -8.92 6.13
N TRP A 73 1.83 -8.66 6.75
CA TRP A 73 0.55 -9.12 6.24
C TRP A 73 0.24 -8.53 4.86
N LEU A 74 0.51 -7.24 4.69
CA LEU A 74 0.27 -6.58 3.41
C LEU A 74 1.19 -7.14 2.33
N GLU A 75 2.44 -7.41 2.66
CA GLU A 75 3.40 -8.02 1.73
C GLU A 75 2.90 -9.40 1.29
N GLU A 76 2.43 -10.20 2.22
CA GLU A 76 1.87 -11.52 1.92
C GLU A 76 0.62 -11.43 1.05
N ASP A 77 -0.29 -10.49 1.35
CA ASP A 77 -1.50 -10.28 0.56
C ASP A 77 -1.16 -9.84 -0.86
N GLY A 78 -0.20 -8.94 -1.01
CA GLY A 78 0.24 -8.47 -2.32
C GLY A 78 0.91 -9.56 -3.14
N ASP A 79 1.77 -10.36 -2.51
CA ASP A 79 2.44 -11.48 -3.16
C ASP A 79 1.41 -12.52 -3.61
N GLU A 80 0.40 -12.79 -2.80
CA GLU A 80 -0.68 -13.70 -3.16
C GLU A 80 -1.45 -13.19 -4.38
N MET A 81 -1.74 -11.90 -4.42
CA MET A 81 -2.42 -11.28 -5.55
C MET A 81 -1.60 -11.39 -6.83
N GLU A 82 -0.30 -11.17 -6.75
CA GLU A 82 0.60 -11.32 -7.90
C GLU A 82 0.64 -12.76 -8.40
N ARG A 83 0.67 -13.73 -7.50
CA ARG A 83 0.65 -15.14 -7.88
C ARG A 83 -0.65 -15.52 -8.59
N ARG A 84 -1.79 -15.03 -8.10
CA ARG A 84 -3.08 -15.26 -8.75
C ARG A 84 -3.13 -14.64 -10.13
N LYS A 85 -2.58 -13.44 -10.29
CA LYS A 85 -2.53 -12.73 -11.56
C LYS A 85 -1.71 -13.50 -12.58
N ILE A 86 -0.51 -14.00 -12.19
CA ILE A 86 0.35 -14.79 -13.06
C ILE A 86 -0.35 -16.10 -13.44
N LYS A 87 -0.96 -16.77 -12.48
CA LYS A 87 -1.66 -18.03 -12.71
C LYS A 87 -2.82 -17.86 -13.69
N THR A 88 -3.61 -16.80 -13.55
CA THR A 88 -4.71 -16.49 -14.46
C THR A 88 -4.20 -16.23 -15.86
N PHE A 89 -3.11 -15.49 -15.99
CA PHE A 89 -2.48 -15.19 -17.27
C PHE A 89 -2.01 -16.46 -17.98
N ASN A 90 -1.30 -17.34 -17.23
CA ASN A 90 -0.82 -18.61 -17.78
C ASN A 90 -1.96 -19.51 -18.22
N TYR A 91 -3.02 -19.57 -17.46
CA TYR A 91 -4.21 -20.36 -17.81
C TYR A 91 -4.83 -19.85 -19.11
N GLY A 92 -4.92 -18.53 -19.28
CA GLY A 92 -5.45 -17.93 -20.49
C GLY A 92 -4.61 -18.21 -21.72
N LEU A 93 -3.30 -18.37 -21.56
CA LEU A 93 -2.41 -18.67 -22.68
C LEU A 93 -2.58 -20.09 -23.23
N HIS A 94 -3.07 -21.01 -22.41
CA HIS A 94 -3.26 -22.41 -22.81
C HIS A 94 -4.60 -22.67 -23.48
N ASN A 95 -5.45 -21.70 -23.49
CA ASN A 95 -6.75 -21.79 -24.14
C ASN A 95 -6.73 -21.08 -25.50
#